data_fecbfc62374769ff8e0cf8a7d62ad849
#
_entry.id   fecbfc62374769ff8e0cf8a7d62ad849
#
_cell.length_a   1.000
_cell.length_b   1.000
_cell.length_c   1.000
_cell.angle_alpha   90.00
_cell.angle_beta   90.00
_cell.angle_gamma   90.00
#
_symmetry.space_group_name_H-M   'P 1'
#
loop_
_entity.id
_entity.type
_entity.pdbx_description
1 polymer ?
#
loop_
_entity_poly.entity_id
_entity_poly.type
_entity_poly.pdbx_seq_one_letter_code
_entity_poly.pdbx_strand_id
1 'polypeptide(L)'
;LTERDHGKKADGAASGDTESAVRLQTARPARALHPGDGRGPDPRGSGTALDGGSRRDRPTMEMPAAPTSNRLSDAPSAPRTADRSEPADNRFFDEVKPSDLSAVFQPIVTLATGEVFAYEALVRCGVPRFSSPPVLFEHAGASRATGRLGRMIREIAVPLCGGKPLFVNLHPNELEEGWLVRPDDPIFSHDHDIYLEITESAPITHFDLCTSVLREVCSRASAYLVVDDLGAGYSNLKIIADLEPKVVKLDRQLVQDLDSKPRQQKLVSFTVNLCNQLGAAVVAEGIETLEELKAVVDCGAQYGQGYLLARPGFPIPTITWPGEQQTPPQVRRR
;
A
#
# COMPACT_ATOMS: atom_id res chain seq x y z
N LEU A 1 13.76 3.58 -74.53
CA LEU A 1 13.12 2.72 -75.52
C LEU A 1 12.03 1.93 -74.81
N THR A 2 10.79 2.42 -75.04
CA THR A 2 9.53 1.77 -75.48
C THR A 2 8.93 0.77 -74.48
N GLU A 3 7.84 1.19 -73.83
CA GLU A 3 6.41 1.10 -74.27
C GLU A 3 5.84 -0.34 -74.34
N ARG A 4 4.80 -0.59 -73.58
CA ARG A 4 3.32 -0.81 -73.79
C ARG A 4 2.84 -1.83 -72.79
N ASP A 5 1.87 -1.50 -71.94
CA ASP A 5 0.42 -1.38 -72.10
C ASP A 5 -0.32 -2.72 -72.28
N HIS A 6 -1.30 -2.99 -71.42
CA HIS A 6 -2.56 -3.69 -71.47
C HIS A 6 -2.93 -4.22 -70.10
N GLY A 7 -3.83 -3.78 -69.35
CA GLY A 7 -5.23 -3.56 -69.44
C GLY A 7 -6.07 -4.85 -69.31
N LYS A 8 -6.67 -5.08 -68.10
CA LYS A 8 -8.00 -5.72 -68.01
C LYS A 8 -8.59 -5.56 -66.60
N LYS A 9 -9.81 -5.07 -66.59
CA LYS A 9 -10.80 -5.02 -65.53
C LYS A 9 -11.28 -6.43 -65.15
N ALA A 10 -11.68 -6.61 -63.87
CA ALA A 10 -12.87 -7.34 -63.41
C ALA A 10 -13.05 -7.12 -61.90
N ASP A 11 -14.01 -6.47 -61.55
CA ASP A 11 -15.21 -6.65 -60.73
C ASP A 11 -15.13 -7.64 -59.55
N GLY A 12 -15.46 -7.07 -58.32
CA GLY A 12 -16.49 -7.66 -57.51
C GLY A 12 -16.02 -8.37 -56.23
N ALA A 13 -16.21 -7.79 -55.11
CA ALA A 13 -17.07 -8.27 -54.03
C ALA A 13 -16.71 -7.63 -52.71
N ALA A 14 -17.67 -6.93 -52.14
CA ALA A 14 -17.67 -6.46 -50.80
C ALA A 14 -17.67 -7.60 -49.79
N SER A 15 -16.83 -7.52 -48.76
CA SER A 15 -17.05 -8.26 -47.54
C SER A 15 -16.80 -7.31 -46.37
N GLY A 16 -17.84 -7.15 -45.57
CA GLY A 16 -17.96 -6.17 -44.55
C GLY A 16 -17.02 -6.41 -43.37
N ASP A 17 -16.40 -5.35 -42.95
CA ASP A 17 -15.73 -5.22 -41.68
C ASP A 17 -16.80 -5.15 -40.59
N THR A 18 -16.94 -6.22 -39.81
CA THR A 18 -17.68 -6.20 -38.56
C THR A 18 -16.76 -5.65 -37.48
N GLU A 19 -16.86 -4.35 -37.24
CA GLU A 19 -16.36 -3.69 -36.02
C GLU A 19 -17.07 -4.33 -34.82
N SER A 20 -16.35 -5.16 -34.08
CA SER A 20 -16.73 -5.60 -32.75
C SER A 20 -16.46 -4.47 -31.75
N ALA A 21 -17.43 -3.56 -31.62
CA ALA A 21 -17.48 -2.65 -30.49
C ALA A 21 -17.71 -3.46 -29.20
N VAL A 22 -16.67 -3.67 -28.41
CA VAL A 22 -16.77 -4.22 -27.06
C VAL A 22 -17.49 -3.20 -26.18
N ARG A 23 -18.81 -3.38 -26.02
CA ARG A 23 -19.58 -2.70 -24.97
C ARG A 23 -19.14 -3.25 -23.63
N LEU A 24 -18.41 -2.45 -22.85
CA LEU A 24 -18.25 -2.66 -21.42
C LEU A 24 -19.64 -2.64 -20.77
N GLN A 25 -20.14 -3.81 -20.40
CA GLN A 25 -21.34 -3.90 -19.57
C GLN A 25 -20.98 -3.36 -18.18
N THR A 26 -21.60 -2.27 -17.81
CA THR A 26 -21.53 -1.71 -16.47
C THR A 26 -22.08 -2.71 -15.47
N ALA A 27 -21.20 -3.33 -14.70
CA ALA A 27 -21.58 -4.08 -13.51
C ALA A 27 -22.13 -3.08 -12.48
N ARG A 28 -23.31 -3.38 -11.94
CA ARG A 28 -23.96 -2.59 -10.89
C ARG A 28 -23.02 -2.44 -9.68
N PRO A 29 -22.93 -1.27 -9.03
CA PRO A 29 -22.11 -1.09 -7.86
C PRO A 29 -22.61 -2.02 -6.74
N ALA A 30 -21.68 -2.73 -6.11
CA ALA A 30 -21.94 -3.51 -4.93
C ALA A 30 -22.42 -2.58 -3.79
N ARG A 31 -23.56 -2.92 -3.24
CA ARG A 31 -24.22 -2.19 -2.16
C ARG A 31 -23.31 -2.16 -0.94
N ALA A 32 -23.02 -0.97 -0.43
CA ALA A 32 -22.32 -0.76 0.82
C ALA A 32 -22.96 -1.58 1.94
N LEU A 33 -22.19 -2.44 2.57
CA LEU A 33 -22.58 -3.15 3.78
C LEU A 33 -22.43 -2.20 4.96
N HIS A 34 -23.55 -1.73 5.49
CA HIS A 34 -23.61 -1.11 6.80
C HIS A 34 -23.36 -2.16 7.89
N PRO A 35 -22.63 -1.85 8.97
CA PRO A 35 -22.47 -2.75 10.09
C PRO A 35 -23.82 -2.86 10.82
N GLY A 36 -24.40 -4.05 10.79
CA GLY A 36 -25.61 -4.38 11.52
C GLY A 36 -25.35 -4.56 13.00
N ASP A 37 -26.21 -3.96 13.80
CA ASP A 37 -26.31 -4.07 15.25
C ASP A 37 -26.36 -5.53 15.70
N GLY A 38 -25.33 -5.96 16.43
CA GLY A 38 -25.27 -7.24 17.11
C GLY A 38 -26.10 -7.21 18.39
N ARG A 39 -27.33 -7.77 18.35
CA ARG A 39 -28.04 -8.24 19.54
C ARG A 39 -27.83 -9.74 19.66
N GLY A 40 -27.08 -10.16 20.68
CA GLY A 40 -26.94 -11.55 21.07
C GLY A 40 -28.21 -12.08 21.71
N PRO A 41 -28.47 -13.40 21.63
CA PRO A 41 -29.61 -14.02 22.29
C PRO A 41 -29.35 -14.28 23.79
N ASP A 42 -30.37 -13.99 24.56
CA ASP A 42 -30.54 -14.21 26.00
C ASP A 42 -30.52 -15.74 26.36
N PRO A 43 -29.74 -16.18 27.35
CA PRO A 43 -29.82 -17.56 27.83
C PRO A 43 -30.74 -17.69 29.05
N ARG A 44 -31.99 -18.01 28.85
CA ARG A 44 -32.85 -18.58 29.91
C ARG A 44 -33.61 -19.79 29.41
N GLY A 45 -33.38 -20.94 30.08
CA GLY A 45 -34.27 -22.07 30.01
C GLY A 45 -33.67 -23.37 30.50
N SER A 46 -33.92 -23.63 31.84
CA SER A 46 -34.28 -24.90 32.49
C SER A 46 -33.46 -26.17 32.14
N GLY A 47 -32.64 -26.75 33.01
CA GLY A 47 -33.11 -27.53 34.15
C GLY A 47 -33.32 -29.00 33.81
N THR A 48 -32.40 -29.88 34.21
CA THR A 48 -32.73 -31.16 34.89
C THR A 48 -31.43 -31.79 35.45
N ALA A 49 -31.51 -32.17 36.70
CA ALA A 49 -30.53 -32.87 37.50
C ALA A 49 -30.47 -34.39 37.15
N LEU A 50 -29.31 -35.01 37.37
CA LEU A 50 -29.09 -36.35 37.92
C LEU A 50 -27.57 -36.52 38.16
N ASP A 51 -27.16 -36.46 39.39
CA ASP A 51 -26.77 -37.48 40.37
C ASP A 51 -25.61 -38.41 39.99
N GLY A 52 -24.64 -38.53 40.92
CA GLY A 52 -23.82 -39.71 40.98
C GLY A 52 -22.30 -39.55 41.03
N GLY A 53 -21.71 -39.25 42.18
CA GLY A 53 -20.66 -40.09 42.73
C GLY A 53 -19.19 -39.85 42.38
N SER A 54 -18.50 -39.58 43.42
CA SER A 54 -17.18 -40.15 43.86
C SER A 54 -16.09 -39.11 44.20
N ARG A 55 -15.92 -39.01 45.48
CA ARG A 55 -14.75 -38.36 46.15
C ARG A 55 -13.47 -39.09 45.79
N ARG A 56 -12.40 -38.40 45.47
CA ARG A 56 -11.01 -38.79 45.75
C ARG A 56 -10.18 -37.58 46.13
N ASP A 57 -9.61 -37.72 47.26
CA ASP A 57 -8.63 -37.02 48.07
C ASP A 57 -7.68 -36.01 47.38
N ARG A 58 -7.65 -34.83 48.00
CA ARG A 58 -6.54 -33.90 47.88
C ARG A 58 -5.52 -34.17 48.98
N PRO A 59 -4.19 -34.21 48.74
CA PRO A 59 -3.21 -34.02 49.78
C PRO A 59 -2.97 -32.52 50.04
N THR A 60 -3.17 -32.16 51.30
CA THR A 60 -2.75 -30.90 51.91
C THR A 60 -1.21 -30.85 51.95
N MET A 61 -0.63 -29.80 51.40
CA MET A 61 0.79 -29.49 51.57
C MET A 61 0.88 -28.25 52.49
N GLU A 62 1.50 -28.49 53.64
CA GLU A 62 1.80 -27.51 54.70
C GLU A 62 2.79 -26.46 54.21
N MET A 63 2.45 -25.19 54.53
CA MET A 63 3.39 -24.07 54.36
C MET A 63 4.27 -23.95 55.63
N PRO A 64 5.59 -23.81 55.53
CA PRO A 64 6.44 -23.44 56.68
C PRO A 64 6.39 -21.92 56.92
N ALA A 65 6.42 -21.60 58.20
CA ALA A 65 6.34 -20.26 58.81
C ALA A 65 7.50 -19.34 58.39
N ALA A 66 7.18 -18.06 58.30
CA ALA A 66 8.11 -16.93 58.08
C ALA A 66 9.02 -16.68 59.28
N PRO A 67 10.28 -16.31 59.08
CA PRO A 67 11.08 -15.65 60.14
C PRO A 67 10.95 -14.11 60.02
N THR A 68 10.57 -13.52 61.14
CA THR A 68 10.69 -12.08 61.43
C THR A 68 12.16 -11.72 61.66
N SER A 69 12.67 -10.67 60.99
CA SER A 69 13.42 -9.55 61.64
C SER A 69 13.98 -8.55 60.66
N ASN A 70 13.58 -7.31 60.91
CA ASN A 70 14.31 -6.05 60.75
C ASN A 70 15.69 -6.04 60.07
N ARG A 71 15.80 -5.28 58.95
CA ARG A 71 16.75 -4.19 58.82
C ARG A 71 16.34 -3.29 57.63
N LEU A 72 16.05 -2.01 57.97
CA LEU A 72 16.13 -0.92 57.00
C LEU A 72 17.58 -0.80 56.52
N SER A 73 17.83 -0.83 55.25
CA SER A 73 18.85 0.00 54.55
C SER A 73 18.84 -0.38 53.07
N ASP A 74 18.80 0.64 52.23
CA ASP A 74 19.20 0.68 50.84
C ASP A 74 18.35 -0.13 49.83
N ALA A 75 17.20 0.43 49.46
CA ALA A 75 16.62 0.13 48.18
C ALA A 75 17.52 0.71 47.06
N PRO A 76 18.04 -0.11 46.13
CA PRO A 76 18.63 0.45 44.93
C PRO A 76 17.51 1.14 44.16
N SER A 77 17.71 2.44 43.92
CA SER A 77 16.89 3.24 43.04
C SER A 77 16.62 2.47 41.72
N ALA A 78 15.35 2.36 41.36
CA ALA A 78 14.93 1.83 40.10
C ALA A 78 15.78 2.46 38.97
N PRO A 79 16.23 1.69 37.99
CA PRO A 79 16.92 2.28 36.85
C PRO A 79 15.96 3.27 36.21
N ARG A 80 16.33 4.54 36.24
CA ARG A 80 15.73 5.55 35.36
C ARG A 80 15.77 4.93 33.98
N THR A 81 14.60 4.74 33.39
CA THR A 81 14.47 4.53 31.95
C THR A 81 15.21 5.69 31.30
N ALA A 82 16.48 5.46 30.99
CA ALA A 82 17.24 6.37 30.16
C ALA A 82 16.47 6.45 28.86
N ASP A 83 16.01 7.65 28.57
CA ASP A 83 15.65 8.09 27.24
C ASP A 83 16.88 7.82 26.33
N ARG A 84 16.96 6.59 25.80
CA ARG A 84 17.97 6.16 24.83
C ARG A 84 17.50 6.50 23.43
N SER A 85 17.13 7.74 23.19
CA SER A 85 17.30 8.34 21.88
C SER A 85 18.80 8.63 21.75
N GLU A 86 19.57 7.61 21.30
CA GLU A 86 20.92 7.92 20.80
C GLU A 86 20.79 9.05 19.78
N PRO A 87 21.63 10.08 19.86
CA PRO A 87 21.54 11.21 18.92
C PRO A 87 21.65 10.64 17.50
N ALA A 88 20.59 10.82 16.71
CA ALA A 88 20.62 10.55 15.28
C ALA A 88 21.91 11.18 14.73
N ASP A 89 22.68 10.43 13.94
CA ASP A 89 23.92 10.96 13.40
C ASP A 89 23.61 12.20 12.54
N ASN A 90 23.87 13.37 13.06
CA ASN A 90 23.58 14.63 12.40
C ASN A 90 24.33 14.80 11.05
N ARG A 91 25.36 13.98 10.78
CA ARG A 91 26.12 14.01 9.53
C ARG A 91 25.28 13.84 8.28
N PHE A 92 24.25 12.98 8.33
CA PHE A 92 23.30 12.86 7.21
C PHE A 92 22.64 14.20 6.89
N PHE A 93 22.18 14.91 7.94
CA PHE A 93 21.48 16.20 7.80
C PHE A 93 22.42 17.40 7.55
N ASP A 94 23.73 17.19 7.62
CA ASP A 94 24.71 18.15 7.11
C ASP A 94 24.79 18.09 5.59
N GLU A 95 24.49 16.92 4.99
CA GLU A 95 24.56 16.67 3.56
C GLU A 95 23.22 16.82 2.84
N VAL A 96 22.09 16.54 3.54
CA VAL A 96 20.73 16.63 3.00
C VAL A 96 19.89 17.57 3.87
N LYS A 97 19.57 18.74 3.37
CA LYS A 97 18.73 19.72 4.05
C LYS A 97 17.26 19.51 3.66
N PRO A 98 16.29 19.98 4.48
CA PRO A 98 14.87 19.99 4.10
C PRO A 98 14.62 20.68 2.76
N SER A 99 15.40 21.75 2.45
CA SER A 99 15.32 22.48 1.17
C SER A 99 15.76 21.67 -0.05
N ASP A 100 16.50 20.59 0.14
CA ASP A 100 16.95 19.70 -0.94
C ASP A 100 15.93 18.64 -1.28
N LEU A 101 14.90 18.49 -0.43
CA LEU A 101 13.83 17.51 -0.60
C LEU A 101 12.59 18.17 -1.23
N SER A 102 11.92 17.41 -2.07
CA SER A 102 10.62 17.74 -2.62
C SER A 102 9.80 16.49 -2.82
N ALA A 103 8.48 16.64 -3.02
CA ALA A 103 7.59 15.54 -3.34
C ALA A 103 6.95 15.78 -4.70
N VAL A 104 6.82 14.71 -5.48
CA VAL A 104 5.96 14.64 -6.66
C VAL A 104 4.91 13.59 -6.43
N PHE A 105 3.78 13.67 -7.14
CA PHE A 105 2.65 12.80 -6.93
C PHE A 105 2.34 12.03 -8.20
N GLN A 106 1.98 10.74 -8.04
CA GLN A 106 1.48 9.94 -9.14
C GLN A 106 0.08 9.45 -8.82
N PRO A 107 -0.90 9.61 -9.74
CA PRO A 107 -2.26 9.12 -9.52
C PRO A 107 -2.33 7.60 -9.50
N ILE A 108 -3.13 7.07 -8.57
CA ILE A 108 -3.63 5.70 -8.55
C ILE A 108 -5.09 5.75 -8.98
N VAL A 109 -5.46 4.99 -10.00
CA VAL A 109 -6.74 5.11 -10.70
C VAL A 109 -7.59 3.87 -10.49
N THR A 110 -8.88 4.05 -10.25
CA THR A 110 -9.87 2.97 -10.25
C THR A 110 -10.07 2.47 -11.66
N LEU A 111 -9.68 1.23 -11.96
CA LEU A 111 -9.68 0.68 -13.32
C LEU A 111 -11.08 0.51 -13.91
N ALA A 112 -12.10 0.36 -13.07
CA ALA A 112 -13.49 0.23 -13.51
C ALA A 112 -14.11 1.55 -14.00
N THR A 113 -13.65 2.71 -13.49
CA THR A 113 -14.27 4.01 -13.77
C THR A 113 -13.33 5.01 -14.44
N GLY A 114 -12.02 4.81 -14.35
CA GLY A 114 -11.02 5.78 -14.79
C GLY A 114 -10.84 6.95 -13.83
N GLU A 115 -11.50 6.95 -12.66
CA GLU A 115 -11.40 8.02 -11.67
C GLU A 115 -10.18 7.84 -10.77
N VAL A 116 -9.61 8.96 -10.32
CA VAL A 116 -8.50 8.93 -9.35
C VAL A 116 -9.00 8.44 -8.00
N PHE A 117 -8.42 7.35 -7.53
CA PHE A 117 -8.65 6.80 -6.20
C PHE A 117 -7.81 7.52 -5.14
N ALA A 118 -6.51 7.68 -5.40
CA ALA A 118 -5.53 8.26 -4.48
C ALA A 118 -4.32 8.80 -5.24
N TYR A 119 -3.37 9.37 -4.52
CA TYR A 119 -2.07 9.76 -5.05
C TYR A 119 -0.95 9.11 -4.24
N GLU A 120 0.09 8.66 -4.91
CA GLU A 120 1.34 8.24 -4.25
C GLU A 120 2.31 9.41 -4.19
N ALA A 121 2.89 9.67 -3.00
CA ALA A 121 3.93 10.66 -2.79
C ALA A 121 5.31 10.04 -3.02
N LEU A 122 6.04 10.60 -3.96
CA LEU A 122 7.36 10.15 -4.35
C LEU A 122 8.40 11.23 -4.04
N VAL A 123 9.31 10.94 -3.11
CA VAL A 123 10.39 11.87 -2.73
C VAL A 123 11.33 12.13 -3.90
N ARG A 124 11.83 13.36 -3.98
CA ARG A 124 12.92 13.78 -4.86
C ARG A 124 13.96 14.52 -4.02
N CYS A 125 15.23 14.24 -4.28
CA CYS A 125 16.34 14.92 -3.63
C CYS A 125 17.16 15.67 -4.67
N GLY A 126 17.40 16.96 -4.43
CA GLY A 126 18.19 17.85 -5.29
C GLY A 126 19.70 17.64 -5.17
N VAL A 127 20.16 16.88 -4.17
CA VAL A 127 21.59 16.53 -4.05
C VAL A 127 21.92 15.43 -5.07
N PRO A 128 22.80 15.65 -6.04
CA PRO A 128 23.00 14.73 -7.18
C PRO A 128 23.29 13.28 -6.80
N ARG A 129 24.12 13.06 -5.77
CA ARG A 129 24.44 11.70 -5.30
C ARG A 129 23.26 10.97 -4.64
N PHE A 130 22.24 11.71 -4.21
CA PHE A 130 21.03 11.19 -3.55
C PHE A 130 19.77 11.37 -4.41
N SER A 131 19.93 11.62 -5.70
CA SER A 131 18.78 11.79 -6.62
C SER A 131 17.92 10.54 -6.78
N SER A 132 18.48 9.37 -6.48
CA SER A 132 17.75 8.09 -6.43
C SER A 132 17.24 7.83 -5.01
N PRO A 133 15.91 7.65 -4.80
CA PRO A 133 15.34 7.37 -3.49
C PRO A 133 15.97 6.17 -2.76
N PRO A 134 16.23 5.02 -3.40
CA PRO A 134 16.92 3.91 -2.72
C PRO A 134 18.28 4.30 -2.15
N VAL A 135 19.10 5.06 -2.88
CA VAL A 135 20.42 5.53 -2.40
C VAL A 135 20.28 6.51 -1.25
N LEU A 136 19.26 7.38 -1.30
CA LEU A 136 18.95 8.32 -0.22
C LEU A 136 18.61 7.58 1.07
N PHE A 137 17.73 6.58 1.00
CA PHE A 137 17.30 5.79 2.17
C PHE A 137 18.40 4.87 2.70
N GLU A 138 19.21 4.27 1.83
CA GLU A 138 20.38 3.47 2.22
C GLU A 138 21.36 4.30 3.06
N HIS A 139 21.67 5.54 2.59
CA HIS A 139 22.55 6.44 3.31
C HIS A 139 21.95 6.93 4.64
N ALA A 140 20.66 7.23 4.65
CA ALA A 140 19.93 7.56 5.87
C ALA A 140 19.94 6.39 6.88
N GLY A 141 19.75 5.16 6.41
CA GLY A 141 19.80 3.95 7.23
C GLY A 141 21.18 3.74 7.86
N ALA A 142 22.26 3.90 7.10
CA ALA A 142 23.63 3.83 7.62
C ALA A 142 23.93 4.87 8.71
N SER A 143 23.20 6.00 8.70
CA SER A 143 23.33 7.10 9.65
C SER A 143 22.24 7.09 10.74
N ARG A 144 21.41 6.04 10.85
CA ARG A 144 20.25 6.00 11.77
C ARG A 144 19.37 7.25 11.69
N ALA A 145 19.16 7.75 10.49
CA ALA A 145 18.44 8.98 10.20
C ALA A 145 17.13 8.73 9.43
N THR A 146 16.75 7.45 9.23
CA THR A 146 15.64 7.04 8.37
C THR A 146 14.30 7.58 8.87
N GLY A 147 14.04 7.48 10.17
CA GLY A 147 12.77 7.93 10.74
C GLY A 147 12.62 9.45 10.69
N ARG A 148 13.71 10.19 10.91
CA ARG A 148 13.70 11.65 10.75
C ARG A 148 13.54 12.07 9.29
N LEU A 149 14.20 11.35 8.37
CA LEU A 149 14.04 11.58 6.93
C LEU A 149 12.58 11.31 6.49
N GLY A 150 12.02 10.17 6.88
CA GLY A 150 10.63 9.83 6.57
C GLY A 150 9.65 10.90 7.09
N ARG A 151 9.86 11.39 8.31
CA ARG A 151 9.07 12.49 8.85
C ARG A 151 9.20 13.77 8.01
N MET A 152 10.42 14.18 7.64
CA MET A 152 10.64 15.35 6.77
C MET A 152 9.93 15.21 5.41
N ILE A 153 9.93 14.00 4.84
CA ILE A 153 9.21 13.73 3.60
C ILE A 153 7.70 13.91 3.82
N ARG A 154 7.14 13.40 4.91
CA ARG A 154 5.72 13.56 5.25
C ARG A 154 5.35 15.03 5.54
N GLU A 155 6.22 15.80 6.19
CA GLU A 155 6.04 17.25 6.41
C GLU A 155 5.95 18.04 5.09
N ILE A 156 6.58 17.52 4.01
CA ILE A 156 6.50 18.11 2.66
C ILE A 156 5.27 17.56 1.91
N ALA A 157 5.10 16.25 1.87
CA ALA A 157 4.14 15.59 1.00
C ALA A 157 2.68 15.77 1.46
N VAL A 158 2.40 15.61 2.76
CA VAL A 158 1.03 15.65 3.30
C VAL A 158 0.34 16.99 3.01
N PRO A 159 0.93 18.16 3.32
CA PRO A 159 0.29 19.45 2.99
C PRO A 159 0.13 19.69 1.50
N LEU A 160 1.05 19.20 0.66
CA LEU A 160 1.01 19.39 -0.79
C LEU A 160 -0.05 18.54 -1.50
N CYS A 161 -0.49 17.44 -0.90
CA CYS A 161 -1.53 16.57 -1.46
C CYS A 161 -2.92 17.24 -1.48
N GLY A 162 -3.14 18.29 -0.70
CA GLY A 162 -4.35 19.08 -0.76
C GLY A 162 -5.61 18.33 -0.32
N GLY A 163 -5.54 17.52 0.74
CA GLY A 163 -6.70 16.85 1.30
C GLY A 163 -7.30 15.78 0.37
N LYS A 164 -6.47 14.89 -0.17
CA LYS A 164 -6.85 13.72 -0.97
C LYS A 164 -6.26 12.46 -0.37
N PRO A 165 -6.82 11.26 -0.60
CA PRO A 165 -6.21 10.02 -0.16
C PRO A 165 -4.76 9.91 -0.65
N LEU A 166 -3.84 9.57 0.26
CA LEU A 166 -2.41 9.66 0.01
C LEU A 166 -1.68 8.38 0.40
N PHE A 167 -0.92 7.83 -0.54
CA PHE A 167 0.03 6.75 -0.32
C PHE A 167 1.40 7.33 0.05
N VAL A 168 2.00 6.81 1.11
CA VAL A 168 3.28 7.29 1.65
C VAL A 168 4.19 6.11 1.94
N ASN A 169 5.36 6.12 1.34
CA ASN A 169 6.38 5.11 1.57
C ASN A 169 6.91 5.16 3.01
N LEU A 170 7.00 4.01 3.65
CA LEU A 170 7.49 3.82 5.00
C LEU A 170 8.66 2.85 4.99
N HIS A 171 9.85 3.35 5.36
CA HIS A 171 11.00 2.48 5.48
C HIS A 171 10.94 1.70 6.80
N PRO A 172 11.17 0.36 6.84
CA PRO A 172 11.05 -0.45 8.05
C PRO A 172 11.85 0.07 9.25
N ASN A 173 13.03 0.67 9.02
CA ASN A 173 13.84 1.24 10.10
C ASN A 173 13.15 2.42 10.82
N GLU A 174 12.17 3.09 10.19
CA GLU A 174 11.40 4.15 10.85
C GLU A 174 10.60 3.63 12.03
N LEU A 175 10.16 2.37 11.98
CA LEU A 175 9.38 1.74 13.04
C LEU A 175 10.19 1.55 14.33
N GLU A 176 11.51 1.42 14.20
CA GLU A 176 12.43 1.26 15.33
C GLU A 176 12.85 2.62 15.94
N GLU A 177 12.82 3.69 15.13
CA GLU A 177 13.29 5.02 15.54
C GLU A 177 12.23 5.87 16.28
N GLY A 178 10.97 5.43 16.33
CA GLY A 178 9.88 6.06 17.08
C GLY A 178 9.41 7.41 16.54
N TRP A 179 9.80 7.81 15.33
CA TRP A 179 9.35 9.07 14.72
C TRP A 179 7.89 9.01 14.27
N LEU A 180 7.46 7.88 13.71
CA LEU A 180 6.12 7.69 13.15
C LEU A 180 5.01 7.77 14.21
N VAL A 181 5.28 7.40 15.46
CA VAL A 181 4.29 7.39 16.55
C VAL A 181 4.12 8.74 17.25
N ARG A 182 4.91 9.75 16.89
CA ARG A 182 4.82 11.07 17.49
C ARG A 182 3.47 11.73 17.20
N PRO A 183 2.80 12.33 18.20
CA PRO A 183 1.48 12.92 18.00
C PRO A 183 1.42 14.07 17.00
N ASP A 184 2.56 14.68 16.73
CA ASP A 184 2.75 15.79 15.79
C ASP A 184 3.25 15.35 14.41
N ASP A 185 3.25 14.04 14.11
CA ASP A 185 3.52 13.59 12.75
C ASP A 185 2.37 14.00 11.81
N PRO A 186 2.65 14.50 10.61
CA PRO A 186 1.65 15.02 9.67
C PRO A 186 0.53 14.05 9.31
N ILE A 187 0.77 12.73 9.40
CA ILE A 187 -0.27 11.73 9.10
C ILE A 187 -1.48 11.82 10.03
N PHE A 188 -1.30 12.30 11.27
CA PHE A 188 -2.40 12.43 12.24
C PHE A 188 -3.27 13.68 12.03
N SER A 189 -2.83 14.60 11.16
CA SER A 189 -3.55 15.83 10.82
C SER A 189 -4.08 15.86 9.38
N HIS A 190 -3.93 14.77 8.63
CA HIS A 190 -4.46 14.66 7.27
C HIS A 190 -5.97 14.40 7.30
N ASP A 191 -6.74 15.13 6.50
CA ASP A 191 -8.22 15.07 6.48
C ASP A 191 -8.77 13.87 5.71
N HIS A 192 -7.93 13.10 5.02
CA HIS A 192 -8.29 11.95 4.20
C HIS A 192 -7.48 10.71 4.58
N ASP A 193 -7.84 9.58 4.00
CA ASP A 193 -7.16 8.30 4.22
C ASP A 193 -5.67 8.38 3.85
N ILE A 194 -4.84 7.84 4.73
CA ILE A 194 -3.39 7.62 4.52
C ILE A 194 -3.16 6.13 4.29
N TYR A 195 -2.38 5.81 3.27
CA TYR A 195 -1.95 4.47 2.92
C TYR A 195 -0.45 4.36 3.16
N LEU A 196 -0.06 3.59 4.18
CA LEU A 196 1.35 3.40 4.57
C LEU A 196 1.92 2.21 3.82
N GLU A 197 2.82 2.46 2.89
CA GLU A 197 3.45 1.47 2.01
C GLU A 197 4.70 0.87 2.65
N ILE A 198 4.73 -0.44 2.76
CA ILE A 198 5.87 -1.20 3.26
C ILE A 198 6.28 -2.19 2.18
N THR A 199 7.56 -2.15 1.76
CA THR A 199 8.03 -3.07 0.73
C THR A 199 8.12 -4.49 1.25
N GLU A 200 7.73 -5.47 0.44
CA GLU A 200 7.80 -6.90 0.80
C GLU A 200 9.23 -7.40 1.05
N SER A 201 10.19 -6.76 0.37
CA SER A 201 11.60 -7.20 0.34
C SER A 201 12.40 -6.74 1.55
N ALA A 202 11.90 -5.77 2.32
CA ALA A 202 12.63 -5.27 3.47
C ALA A 202 12.51 -6.24 4.65
N PRO A 203 13.64 -6.73 5.20
CA PRO A 203 13.59 -7.53 6.40
C PRO A 203 13.06 -6.68 7.56
N ILE A 204 11.85 -6.99 8.03
CA ILE A 204 11.31 -6.37 9.22
C ILE A 204 11.97 -7.07 10.42
N THR A 205 12.98 -6.43 10.96
CA THR A 205 13.59 -6.85 12.23
C THR A 205 12.51 -6.66 13.32
N HIS A 206 12.39 -7.62 14.24
CA HIS A 206 11.36 -7.56 15.29
C HIS A 206 9.91 -7.40 14.78
N PHE A 207 9.49 -8.29 13.88
CA PHE A 207 8.20 -8.26 13.18
C PHE A 207 7.00 -7.98 14.10
N ASP A 208 6.92 -8.63 15.27
CA ASP A 208 5.80 -8.44 16.21
C ASP A 208 5.75 -7.00 16.76
N LEU A 209 6.91 -6.42 17.07
CA LEU A 209 7.00 -5.04 17.55
C LEU A 209 6.58 -4.05 16.43
N CYS A 210 7.13 -4.22 15.24
CA CYS A 210 6.81 -3.37 14.09
C CYS A 210 5.32 -3.44 13.75
N THR A 211 4.73 -4.63 13.75
CA THR A 211 3.30 -4.82 13.53
C THR A 211 2.45 -4.13 14.60
N SER A 212 2.89 -4.18 15.87
CA SER A 212 2.20 -3.50 16.96
C SER A 212 2.25 -1.97 16.81
N VAL A 213 3.41 -1.42 16.42
CA VAL A 213 3.57 0.02 16.12
C VAL A 213 2.66 0.43 14.95
N LEU A 214 2.64 -0.35 13.88
CA LEU A 214 1.79 -0.07 12.72
C LEU A 214 0.30 -0.09 13.07
N ARG A 215 -0.16 -1.08 13.84
CA ARG A 215 -1.55 -1.14 14.31
C ARG A 215 -1.92 0.06 15.18
N GLU A 216 -1.03 0.49 16.08
CA GLU A 216 -1.21 1.68 16.90
C GLU A 216 -1.36 2.94 16.03
N VAL A 217 -0.47 3.13 15.04
CA VAL A 217 -0.53 4.25 14.10
C VAL A 217 -1.84 4.23 13.33
N CYS A 218 -2.21 3.08 12.75
CA CYS A 218 -3.45 2.93 11.98
C CYS A 218 -4.71 3.17 12.83
N SER A 219 -4.67 2.81 14.14
CA SER A 219 -5.80 3.05 15.04
C SER A 219 -5.99 4.52 15.41
N ARG A 220 -4.92 5.33 15.37
CA ARG A 220 -4.91 6.77 15.73
C ARG A 220 -5.14 7.68 14.54
N ALA A 221 -4.79 7.25 13.35
CA ALA A 221 -5.00 7.97 12.11
C ALA A 221 -6.02 7.21 11.25
N SER A 222 -6.65 7.87 10.28
CA SER A 222 -7.36 7.18 9.19
C SER A 222 -6.33 6.56 8.23
N ALA A 223 -5.52 5.61 8.76
CA ALA A 223 -4.41 5.03 8.04
C ALA A 223 -4.60 3.53 7.81
N TYR A 224 -4.15 3.06 6.65
CA TYR A 224 -4.23 1.68 6.20
C TYR A 224 -2.86 1.18 5.79
N LEU A 225 -2.59 -0.11 6.00
CA LEU A 225 -1.35 -0.74 5.55
C LEU A 225 -1.45 -1.11 4.07
N VAL A 226 -0.32 -0.96 3.38
CA VAL A 226 -0.11 -1.40 2.01
C VAL A 226 1.15 -2.24 1.96
N VAL A 227 1.07 -3.38 1.29
CA VAL A 227 2.25 -4.17 0.92
C VAL A 227 2.64 -3.75 -0.49
N ASP A 228 3.85 -3.24 -0.64
CA ASP A 228 4.39 -2.72 -1.88
C ASP A 228 5.40 -3.66 -2.54
N ASP A 229 5.63 -3.49 -3.84
CA ASP A 229 6.59 -4.22 -4.68
C ASP A 229 6.38 -5.75 -4.72
N LEU A 230 5.13 -6.23 -4.56
CA LEU A 230 4.87 -7.67 -4.58
C LEU A 230 5.26 -8.25 -5.95
N GLY A 231 6.27 -9.12 -5.94
CA GLY A 231 6.78 -9.78 -7.15
C GLY A 231 8.12 -9.26 -7.67
N ALA A 232 8.71 -8.25 -7.02
CA ALA A 232 10.03 -7.72 -7.40
C ALA A 232 11.19 -8.69 -7.11
N GLY A 233 10.97 -9.71 -6.27
CA GLY A 233 12.01 -10.64 -5.84
C GLY A 233 11.47 -11.99 -5.37
N TYR A 234 11.93 -12.44 -4.22
CA TYR A 234 11.38 -13.65 -3.55
C TYR A 234 10.10 -13.26 -2.80
N SER A 235 8.98 -13.23 -3.55
CA SER A 235 7.68 -12.83 -2.99
C SER A 235 7.32 -13.61 -1.73
N ASN A 236 7.20 -12.90 -0.61
CA ASN A 236 6.75 -13.46 0.64
C ASN A 236 5.25 -13.23 0.83
N LEU A 237 4.42 -14.08 0.20
CA LEU A 237 2.96 -14.01 0.33
C LEU A 237 2.48 -14.11 1.79
N LYS A 238 3.32 -14.63 2.70
CA LYS A 238 2.98 -14.69 4.13
C LYS A 238 2.80 -13.30 4.74
N ILE A 239 3.52 -12.28 4.25
CA ILE A 239 3.43 -10.91 4.74
C ILE A 239 2.00 -10.34 4.57
N ILE A 240 1.29 -10.76 3.51
CA ILE A 240 -0.10 -10.33 3.27
C ILE A 240 -1.02 -10.88 4.35
N ALA A 241 -0.84 -12.15 4.74
CA ALA A 241 -1.64 -12.76 5.80
C ALA A 241 -1.30 -12.21 7.20
N ASP A 242 -0.02 -11.87 7.44
CA ASP A 242 0.45 -11.42 8.74
C ASP A 242 0.14 -9.94 9.00
N LEU A 243 0.23 -9.08 7.98
CA LEU A 243 -0.01 -7.63 8.10
C LEU A 243 -1.48 -7.24 7.85
N GLU A 244 -2.26 -8.11 7.22
CA GLU A 244 -3.66 -7.84 6.86
C GLU A 244 -3.82 -6.47 6.13
N PRO A 245 -3.05 -6.22 5.04
CA PRO A 245 -3.04 -4.92 4.38
C PRO A 245 -4.39 -4.63 3.73
N LYS A 246 -4.71 -3.34 3.59
CA LYS A 246 -5.89 -2.89 2.84
C LYS A 246 -5.68 -2.95 1.34
N VAL A 247 -4.42 -2.76 0.91
CA VAL A 247 -4.01 -2.75 -0.50
C VAL A 247 -2.71 -3.52 -0.66
N VAL A 248 -2.56 -4.20 -1.79
CA VAL A 248 -1.30 -4.81 -2.25
C VAL A 248 -0.97 -4.22 -3.61
N LYS A 249 0.26 -3.75 -3.80
CA LYS A 249 0.76 -3.23 -5.08
C LYS A 249 1.58 -4.32 -5.78
N LEU A 250 1.22 -4.63 -7.01
CA LEU A 250 1.97 -5.56 -7.85
C LEU A 250 3.08 -4.79 -8.57
N ASP A 251 4.31 -5.27 -8.36
CA ASP A 251 5.48 -4.67 -8.99
C ASP A 251 5.37 -4.67 -10.52
N ARG A 252 5.97 -3.65 -11.15
CA ARG A 252 6.03 -3.47 -12.59
C ARG A 252 6.49 -4.72 -13.34
N GLN A 253 7.39 -5.54 -12.79
CA GLN A 253 7.89 -6.75 -13.46
C GLN A 253 6.78 -7.78 -13.71
N LEU A 254 5.72 -7.77 -12.89
CA LEU A 254 4.54 -8.61 -13.10
C LEU A 254 3.57 -8.04 -14.15
N VAL A 255 3.62 -6.74 -14.39
CA VAL A 255 2.71 -6.02 -15.29
C VAL A 255 3.30 -5.85 -16.69
N GLN A 256 4.62 -5.66 -16.77
CA GLN A 256 5.32 -5.42 -18.04
C GLN A 256 5.12 -6.57 -19.03
N ASP A 257 4.65 -6.24 -20.24
CA ASP A 257 4.31 -7.17 -21.34
C ASP A 257 3.30 -8.26 -20.92
N LEU A 258 2.45 -7.99 -19.94
CA LEU A 258 1.52 -8.97 -19.37
C LEU A 258 0.56 -9.53 -20.43
N ASP A 259 0.13 -8.70 -21.39
CA ASP A 259 -0.73 -9.07 -22.51
C ASP A 259 -0.17 -10.22 -23.35
N SER A 260 1.15 -10.28 -23.49
CA SER A 260 1.87 -11.28 -24.29
C SER A 260 2.32 -12.52 -23.52
N LYS A 261 2.12 -12.57 -22.19
CA LYS A 261 2.68 -13.61 -21.28
C LYS A 261 1.59 -14.45 -20.59
N PRO A 262 0.98 -15.45 -21.23
CA PRO A 262 -0.17 -16.20 -20.67
C PRO A 262 0.10 -16.88 -19.32
N ARG A 263 1.34 -17.30 -19.05
CA ARG A 263 1.70 -17.89 -17.75
C ARG A 263 1.74 -16.83 -16.65
N GLN A 264 2.24 -15.63 -16.97
CA GLN A 264 2.28 -14.50 -16.04
C GLN A 264 0.87 -13.97 -15.77
N GLN A 265 -0.01 -13.91 -16.80
CA GLN A 265 -1.43 -13.57 -16.60
C GLN A 265 -2.10 -14.50 -15.59
N LYS A 266 -1.86 -15.82 -15.69
CA LYS A 266 -2.36 -16.78 -14.70
C LYS A 266 -1.82 -16.51 -13.32
N LEU A 267 -0.50 -16.27 -13.19
CA LEU A 267 0.12 -15.94 -11.91
C LEU A 267 -0.50 -14.68 -11.29
N VAL A 268 -0.59 -13.60 -12.06
CA VAL A 268 -1.19 -12.33 -11.61
C VAL A 268 -2.65 -12.51 -11.22
N SER A 269 -3.46 -13.20 -12.03
CA SER A 269 -4.86 -13.47 -11.73
C SER A 269 -5.05 -14.28 -10.44
N PHE A 270 -4.21 -15.30 -10.19
CA PHE A 270 -4.25 -16.04 -8.93
C PHE A 270 -3.81 -15.18 -7.73
N THR A 271 -2.79 -14.34 -7.91
CA THR A 271 -2.33 -13.42 -6.87
C THR A 271 -3.40 -12.40 -6.52
N VAL A 272 -4.04 -11.79 -7.51
CA VAL A 272 -5.17 -10.85 -7.32
C VAL A 272 -6.32 -11.53 -6.57
N ASN A 273 -6.69 -12.75 -6.97
CA ASN A 273 -7.75 -13.50 -6.29
C ASN A 273 -7.38 -13.81 -4.82
N LEU A 274 -6.15 -14.22 -4.55
CA LEU A 274 -5.66 -14.46 -3.20
C LEU A 274 -5.76 -13.19 -2.34
N CYS A 275 -5.25 -12.05 -2.84
CA CYS A 275 -5.33 -10.77 -2.14
C CYS A 275 -6.79 -10.41 -1.82
N ASN A 276 -7.70 -10.54 -2.80
CA ASN A 276 -9.12 -10.26 -2.61
C ASN A 276 -9.76 -11.18 -1.56
N GLN A 277 -9.41 -12.47 -1.52
CA GLN A 277 -9.89 -13.40 -0.50
C GLN A 277 -9.37 -13.06 0.89
N LEU A 278 -8.19 -12.45 1.00
CA LEU A 278 -7.62 -11.95 2.24
C LEU A 278 -8.10 -10.53 2.61
N GLY A 279 -9.00 -9.92 1.82
CA GLY A 279 -9.59 -8.61 2.09
C GLY A 279 -8.77 -7.41 1.60
N ALA A 280 -7.71 -7.67 0.83
CA ALA A 280 -6.86 -6.62 0.23
C ALA A 280 -7.26 -6.35 -1.23
N ALA A 281 -7.39 -5.08 -1.60
CA ALA A 281 -7.50 -4.67 -3.00
C ALA A 281 -6.12 -4.65 -3.66
N VAL A 282 -6.09 -4.67 -5.00
CA VAL A 282 -4.82 -4.75 -5.75
C VAL A 282 -4.65 -3.54 -6.65
N VAL A 283 -3.47 -2.91 -6.57
CA VAL A 283 -2.96 -1.91 -7.51
C VAL A 283 -1.96 -2.59 -8.44
N ALA A 284 -2.14 -2.47 -9.76
CA ALA A 284 -1.13 -2.88 -10.73
C ALA A 284 -0.26 -1.69 -11.11
N GLU A 285 1.06 -1.84 -10.94
CA GLU A 285 2.02 -0.77 -11.17
C GLU A 285 2.71 -0.84 -12.53
N GLY A 286 3.21 0.32 -12.97
CA GLY A 286 4.03 0.40 -14.17
C GLY A 286 3.28 0.14 -15.47
N ILE A 287 1.97 0.41 -15.53
CA ILE A 287 1.17 0.29 -16.75
C ILE A 287 1.64 1.35 -17.75
N GLU A 288 2.21 0.92 -18.86
CA GLU A 288 2.76 1.80 -19.91
C GLU A 288 2.00 1.71 -21.23
N THR A 289 1.28 0.62 -21.48
CA THR A 289 0.54 0.38 -22.73
C THR A 289 -0.94 0.10 -22.48
N LEU A 290 -1.76 0.29 -23.51
CA LEU A 290 -3.19 -0.04 -23.47
C LEU A 290 -3.41 -1.56 -23.35
N GLU A 291 -2.55 -2.34 -23.93
CA GLU A 291 -2.55 -3.80 -23.90
C GLU A 291 -2.30 -4.31 -22.49
N GLU A 292 -1.32 -3.74 -21.78
CA GLU A 292 -1.07 -4.02 -20.36
C GLU A 292 -2.26 -3.62 -19.49
N LEU A 293 -2.85 -2.44 -19.73
CA LEU A 293 -4.04 -1.98 -19.00
C LEU A 293 -5.19 -2.98 -19.14
N LYS A 294 -5.46 -3.47 -20.35
CA LYS A 294 -6.48 -4.50 -20.59
C LYS A 294 -6.15 -5.79 -19.86
N ALA A 295 -4.88 -6.24 -19.93
CA ALA A 295 -4.45 -7.48 -19.30
C ALA A 295 -4.59 -7.42 -17.77
N VAL A 296 -4.26 -6.31 -17.10
CA VAL A 296 -4.42 -6.17 -15.64
C VAL A 296 -5.90 -6.11 -15.24
N VAL A 297 -6.76 -5.47 -16.04
CA VAL A 297 -8.22 -5.49 -15.86
C VAL A 297 -8.76 -6.91 -15.97
N ASP A 298 -8.34 -7.66 -16.99
CA ASP A 298 -8.75 -9.06 -17.20
C ASP A 298 -8.25 -9.98 -16.08
N CYS A 299 -7.10 -9.68 -15.47
CA CYS A 299 -6.60 -10.36 -14.28
C CYS A 299 -7.36 -10.00 -12.99
N GLY A 300 -8.25 -8.98 -13.01
CA GLY A 300 -9.14 -8.62 -11.91
C GLY A 300 -8.56 -7.59 -10.93
N ALA A 301 -7.48 -6.86 -11.27
CA ALA A 301 -6.98 -5.75 -10.46
C ALA A 301 -8.02 -4.63 -10.34
N GLN A 302 -8.13 -3.99 -9.16
CA GLN A 302 -9.09 -2.93 -8.90
C GLN A 302 -8.54 -1.56 -9.24
N TYR A 303 -7.24 -1.36 -9.04
CA TYR A 303 -6.57 -0.09 -9.24
C TYR A 303 -5.35 -0.26 -10.14
N GLY A 304 -4.92 0.83 -10.73
CA GLY A 304 -3.74 0.86 -11.59
C GLY A 304 -2.99 2.17 -11.51
N GLN A 305 -1.69 2.09 -11.76
CA GLN A 305 -0.75 3.20 -11.78
C GLN A 305 0.27 2.96 -12.89
N GLY A 306 0.66 4.03 -13.59
CA GLY A 306 1.66 3.90 -14.65
C GLY A 306 1.71 5.10 -15.58
N TYR A 307 2.72 5.11 -16.44
CA TYR A 307 2.97 6.25 -17.35
C TYR A 307 1.92 6.38 -18.46
N LEU A 308 1.18 5.32 -18.73
CA LEU A 308 0.01 5.41 -19.62
C LEU A 308 -1.05 6.37 -19.05
N LEU A 309 -1.24 6.37 -17.73
CA LEU A 309 -2.27 7.15 -17.05
C LEU A 309 -1.75 8.55 -16.69
N ALA A 310 -0.64 8.63 -15.98
CA ALA A 310 0.09 9.87 -15.70
C ALA A 310 1.51 9.58 -15.21
N ARG A 311 2.44 10.49 -15.52
CA ARG A 311 3.78 10.49 -14.93
C ARG A 311 3.74 11.18 -13.57
N PRO A 312 4.64 10.80 -12.61
CA PRO A 312 4.80 11.56 -11.38
C PRO A 312 5.11 13.03 -11.66
N GLY A 313 4.47 13.95 -10.93
CA GLY A 313 4.67 15.37 -11.14
C GLY A 313 4.17 16.26 -9.99
N PHE A 314 4.59 17.53 -10.02
CA PHE A 314 4.02 18.62 -9.23
C PHE A 314 4.03 19.90 -10.06
N PRO A 315 2.89 20.64 -10.16
CA PRO A 315 1.59 20.37 -9.54
C PRO A 315 1.06 18.96 -9.81
N ILE A 316 0.14 18.49 -8.96
CA ILE A 316 -0.45 17.15 -9.05
C ILE A 316 -0.98 16.92 -10.47
N PRO A 317 -0.53 15.88 -11.19
CA PRO A 317 -0.89 15.65 -12.57
C PRO A 317 -2.35 15.22 -12.71
N THR A 318 -2.97 15.62 -13.81
CA THR A 318 -4.25 15.08 -14.27
C THR A 318 -4.01 13.77 -15.00
N ILE A 319 -4.95 12.84 -14.88
CA ILE A 319 -4.90 11.57 -15.62
C ILE A 319 -5.32 11.77 -17.08
N THR A 320 -4.79 10.92 -17.94
CA THR A 320 -5.27 10.72 -19.30
C THR A 320 -5.88 9.33 -19.39
N TRP A 321 -7.24 9.22 -19.37
CA TRP A 321 -7.87 7.91 -19.48
C TRP A 321 -7.91 7.48 -20.95
N PRO A 322 -7.39 6.29 -21.28
CA PRO A 322 -7.44 5.78 -22.64
C PRO A 322 -8.90 5.49 -23.05
N GLY A 323 -9.44 6.26 -23.94
CA GLY A 323 -10.85 6.18 -24.41
C GLY A 323 -11.56 7.52 -24.48
N GLU A 324 -11.14 8.53 -23.74
CA GLU A 324 -11.71 9.88 -23.82
C GLU A 324 -11.19 10.70 -25.01
N GLN A 325 -10.14 10.24 -25.71
CA GLN A 325 -9.52 10.98 -26.82
C GLN A 325 -10.24 10.83 -28.17
N GLN A 326 -11.42 10.18 -28.25
CA GLN A 326 -12.10 9.95 -29.54
C GLN A 326 -13.27 10.91 -29.85
N THR A 327 -13.44 11.98 -29.12
CA THR A 327 -14.37 13.03 -29.55
C THR A 327 -13.59 14.24 -30.04
N PRO A 328 -13.40 14.41 -31.37
CA PRO A 328 -12.82 15.64 -31.90
C PRO A 328 -13.73 16.82 -31.50
N PRO A 329 -13.17 18.00 -31.19
CA PRO A 329 -13.96 19.14 -30.82
C PRO A 329 -14.93 19.45 -31.94
N GLN A 330 -16.23 19.45 -31.62
CA GLN A 330 -17.27 19.91 -32.56
C GLN A 330 -16.96 21.36 -32.95
N VAL A 331 -16.46 21.55 -34.16
CA VAL A 331 -16.32 22.84 -34.77
C VAL A 331 -17.73 23.41 -34.90
N ARG A 332 -18.15 24.29 -33.97
CA ARG A 332 -19.34 25.09 -34.13
C ARG A 332 -19.14 25.98 -35.37
N ARG A 333 -19.71 25.58 -36.49
CA ARG A 333 -19.86 26.48 -37.64
C ARG A 333 -20.77 27.64 -37.20
N ARG A 334 -20.21 28.81 -37.22
CA ARG A 334 -20.97 30.10 -37.14
C ARG A 334 -21.66 30.37 -38.46
#